data_cd62b4aa6641a389c4f00820da9053dd
#
_entry.id   cd62b4aa6641a389c4f00820da9053dd
#
_cell.length_a   1.000
_cell.length_b   1.000
_cell.length_c   1.000
_cell.angle_alpha   90.00
_cell.angle_beta   90.00
_cell.angle_gamma   90.00
#
_symmetry.space_group_name_H-M   'P 1'
#
loop_
_entity.id
_entity.type
_entity.pdbx_description
1 polymer ?
#
loop_
_entity_poly.entity_id
_entity_poly.type
_entity_poly.pdbx_seq_one_letter_code
_entity_poly.pdbx_strand_id
1 'polypeptide(L)'
;MAMLPVAQLYARDVPDLRAPEGTDLLQVLWCPFDHPIMPRTALFWRSAATVTDILGTPPEPPAMQFDGYLPEPCLLHPEQVTEYPDHLELSTELQEQLRQWSVPQAAEEDMDPQTYYDCVLSNAPGWKVGGWPAWDSTDPSPRPCPECGTRMEVLLTIATFEEGDDEGRSWSPYENPAAEPSPDLDHFDPGRPTAVQIGSGYRQHLSICPAAPEHPHIELMT
;
A
#
# COMPACT_ATOMS: atom_id res chain seq x y z
N MET A 1 -13.05 11.05 -18.89
CA MET A 1 -11.89 10.18 -19.22
C MET A 1 -12.08 8.87 -18.50
N ALA A 2 -11.74 7.74 -19.10
CA ALA A 2 -11.83 6.45 -18.42
C ALA A 2 -10.73 6.37 -17.34
N MET A 3 -11.11 5.93 -16.15
CA MET A 3 -10.16 5.62 -15.07
C MET A 3 -9.64 4.18 -15.26
N LEU A 4 -8.41 3.94 -14.85
CA LEU A 4 -7.80 2.62 -14.88
C LEU A 4 -8.15 1.82 -13.62
N PRO A 5 -8.43 0.52 -13.73
CA PRO A 5 -8.57 -0.35 -12.57
C PRO A 5 -7.18 -0.56 -11.92
N VAL A 6 -7.11 -0.43 -10.61
CA VAL A 6 -5.89 -0.55 -9.82
C VAL A 6 -5.94 -1.76 -8.92
N ALA A 7 -7.01 -1.90 -8.14
CA ALA A 7 -7.19 -3.03 -7.24
C ALA A 7 -8.65 -3.41 -7.12
N GLN A 8 -8.89 -4.70 -6.88
CA GLN A 8 -10.18 -5.25 -6.52
C GLN A 8 -10.00 -6.21 -5.34
N LEU A 9 -10.56 -5.85 -4.19
CA LEU A 9 -10.36 -6.56 -2.94
C LEU A 9 -11.70 -7.03 -2.37
N TYR A 10 -11.81 -8.31 -2.05
CA TYR A 10 -12.97 -8.85 -1.36
C TYR A 10 -12.70 -8.93 0.15
N ALA A 11 -13.66 -8.50 0.96
CA ALA A 11 -13.54 -8.55 2.41
C ALA A 11 -13.33 -9.97 2.96
N ARG A 12 -13.78 -11.00 2.24
CA ARG A 12 -13.55 -12.42 2.61
C ARG A 12 -12.08 -12.84 2.48
N ASP A 13 -11.33 -12.20 1.57
CA ASP A 13 -9.93 -12.54 1.28
C ASP A 13 -8.96 -11.65 2.09
N VAL A 14 -9.46 -10.50 2.58
CA VAL A 14 -8.70 -9.52 3.37
C VAL A 14 -9.51 -9.17 4.63
N PRO A 15 -9.36 -9.92 5.74
CA PRO A 15 -10.18 -9.74 6.95
C PRO A 15 -10.11 -8.35 7.58
N ASP A 16 -8.97 -7.66 7.43
CA ASP A 16 -8.76 -6.31 7.96
C ASP A 16 -9.37 -5.20 7.09
N LEU A 17 -9.92 -5.55 5.93
CA LEU A 17 -10.64 -4.63 5.06
C LEU A 17 -12.00 -4.27 5.69
N ARG A 18 -12.07 -3.11 6.34
CA ARG A 18 -13.29 -2.61 7.01
C ARG A 18 -14.30 -2.08 6.00
N ALA A 19 -15.05 -2.98 5.38
CA ALA A 19 -16.07 -2.62 4.42
C ALA A 19 -17.28 -1.93 5.11
N PRO A 20 -17.89 -0.90 4.50
CA PRO A 20 -19.16 -0.34 4.94
C PRO A 20 -20.27 -1.40 4.96
N GLU A 21 -21.27 -1.20 5.83
CA GLU A 21 -22.40 -2.13 5.96
C GLU A 21 -23.07 -2.41 4.61
N GLY A 22 -23.33 -3.68 4.33
CA GLY A 22 -23.95 -4.13 3.07
C GLY A 22 -23.01 -4.20 1.86
N THR A 23 -21.71 -3.98 2.05
CA THR A 23 -20.69 -4.11 1.01
C THR A 23 -19.64 -5.15 1.42
N ASP A 24 -19.02 -5.79 0.44
CA ASP A 24 -18.01 -6.83 0.65
C ASP A 24 -16.91 -6.81 -0.44
N LEU A 25 -16.93 -5.78 -1.29
CA LEU A 25 -16.02 -5.59 -2.40
C LEU A 25 -15.58 -4.13 -2.48
N LEU A 26 -14.29 -3.90 -2.44
CA LEU A 26 -13.65 -2.63 -2.76
C LEU A 26 -13.06 -2.68 -4.16
N GLN A 27 -13.39 -1.70 -4.98
CA GLN A 27 -12.75 -1.45 -6.26
C GLN A 27 -12.05 -0.08 -6.21
N VAL A 28 -10.77 -0.07 -6.58
CA VAL A 28 -9.94 1.13 -6.65
C VAL A 28 -9.61 1.41 -8.10
N LEU A 29 -9.94 2.60 -8.54
CA LEU A 29 -9.58 3.11 -9.86
C LEU A 29 -8.73 4.36 -9.68
N TRP A 30 -7.90 4.69 -10.69
CA TRP A 30 -7.22 5.99 -10.74
C TRP A 30 -7.26 6.65 -12.12
N CYS A 31 -7.02 7.95 -12.12
CA CYS A 31 -6.83 8.72 -13.35
C CYS A 31 -5.41 8.45 -13.89
N PRO A 32 -5.22 8.20 -15.21
CA PRO A 32 -3.87 7.98 -15.77
C PRO A 32 -3.03 9.27 -15.90
N PHE A 33 -3.36 10.32 -15.14
CA PHE A 33 -2.66 11.61 -15.10
C PHE A 33 -2.46 12.08 -13.67
N ASP A 34 -1.40 12.85 -13.44
CA ASP A 34 -1.12 13.48 -12.14
C ASP A 34 -2.14 14.56 -11.75
N HIS A 35 -2.42 14.65 -10.44
CA HIS A 35 -3.31 15.62 -9.82
C HIS A 35 -2.82 16.08 -8.42
N PRO A 36 -1.88 16.95 -8.24
CA PRO A 36 -0.87 17.53 -9.15
C PRO A 36 0.41 16.70 -9.28
N ILE A 37 0.69 15.73 -8.36
CA ILE A 37 1.96 14.98 -8.30
C ILE A 37 1.79 13.46 -8.30
N MET A 38 0.55 12.98 -8.26
CA MET A 38 0.21 11.55 -8.26
C MET A 38 -1.15 11.33 -8.92
N PRO A 39 -1.46 10.11 -9.38
CA PRO A 39 -2.78 9.75 -9.86
C PRO A 39 -3.87 10.00 -8.83
N ARG A 40 -4.97 10.64 -9.24
CA ARG A 40 -6.15 10.77 -8.39
C ARG A 40 -6.95 9.47 -8.41
N THR A 41 -7.30 8.96 -7.23
CA THR A 41 -8.03 7.71 -7.07
C THR A 41 -9.54 7.92 -6.90
N ALA A 42 -10.30 6.84 -7.15
CA ALA A 42 -11.71 6.73 -6.80
C ALA A 42 -11.96 5.35 -6.17
N LEU A 43 -12.66 5.36 -5.04
CA LEU A 43 -13.00 4.17 -4.28
C LEU A 43 -14.48 3.83 -4.50
N PHE A 44 -14.76 2.57 -4.81
CA PHE A 44 -16.12 2.06 -4.98
C PHE A 44 -16.35 0.85 -4.09
N TRP A 45 -17.19 1.03 -3.07
CA TRP A 45 -17.68 -0.05 -2.24
C TRP A 45 -18.93 -0.66 -2.88
N ARG A 46 -18.94 -1.97 -3.03
CA ARG A 46 -20.03 -2.72 -3.67
C ARG A 46 -20.36 -3.97 -2.88
N SER A 47 -21.57 -4.49 -3.10
CA SER A 47 -21.88 -5.89 -2.78
C SER A 47 -21.54 -6.76 -3.98
N ALA A 48 -20.64 -7.72 -3.82
CA ALA A 48 -20.24 -8.65 -4.89
C ALA A 48 -21.44 -9.41 -5.46
N ALA A 49 -22.44 -9.70 -4.63
CA ALA A 49 -23.68 -10.37 -5.05
C ALA A 49 -24.52 -9.55 -6.04
N THR A 50 -24.33 -8.23 -6.09
CA THR A 50 -25.06 -7.34 -7.01
C THR A 50 -24.28 -6.99 -8.27
N VAL A 51 -23.02 -7.42 -8.39
CA VAL A 51 -22.20 -7.22 -9.57
C VAL A 51 -22.56 -8.28 -10.61
N THR A 52 -23.37 -7.89 -11.59
CA THR A 52 -23.88 -8.81 -12.64
C THR A 52 -23.27 -8.56 -14.02
N ASP A 53 -22.75 -7.35 -14.24
CA ASP A 53 -22.12 -6.95 -15.51
C ASP A 53 -20.61 -6.83 -15.30
N ILE A 54 -19.89 -7.90 -15.64
CA ILE A 54 -18.45 -8.00 -15.46
C ILE A 54 -17.77 -7.55 -16.74
N LEU A 55 -16.92 -6.54 -16.63
CA LEU A 55 -16.10 -6.06 -17.72
C LEU A 55 -15.00 -7.10 -18.03
N GLY A 56 -15.07 -7.72 -19.20
CA GLY A 56 -14.10 -8.75 -19.60
C GLY A 56 -12.70 -8.20 -19.89
N THR A 57 -12.64 -6.96 -20.41
CA THR A 57 -11.38 -6.26 -20.71
C THR A 57 -11.55 -4.79 -20.32
N PRO A 58 -10.72 -4.26 -19.43
CA PRO A 58 -10.73 -2.84 -19.12
C PRO A 58 -10.44 -2.02 -20.39
N PRO A 59 -11.09 -0.86 -20.59
CA PRO A 59 -10.79 0.00 -21.72
C PRO A 59 -9.37 0.56 -21.59
N GLU A 60 -8.60 0.49 -22.66
CA GLU A 60 -7.32 1.19 -22.71
C GLU A 60 -7.56 2.70 -22.69
N PRO A 61 -6.82 3.47 -21.90
CA PRO A 61 -6.91 4.92 -21.93
C PRO A 61 -6.36 5.44 -23.27
N PRO A 62 -7.03 6.41 -23.90
CA PRO A 62 -6.55 6.98 -25.17
C PRO A 62 -5.22 7.74 -25.03
N ALA A 63 -4.84 8.10 -23.83
CA ALA A 63 -3.59 8.72 -23.45
C ALA A 63 -3.36 8.53 -21.94
N MET A 64 -2.11 8.45 -21.53
CA MET A 64 -1.66 8.46 -20.14
C MET A 64 -0.44 9.36 -20.01
N GLN A 65 -0.18 9.84 -18.82
CA GLN A 65 0.95 10.73 -18.56
C GLN A 65 2.25 9.93 -18.42
N PHE A 66 2.16 8.73 -17.84
CA PHE A 66 3.30 7.89 -17.56
C PHE A 66 2.90 6.40 -17.66
N ASP A 67 3.70 5.60 -18.35
CA ASP A 67 3.39 4.19 -18.62
C ASP A 67 3.29 3.36 -17.32
N GLY A 68 4.05 3.73 -16.29
CA GLY A 68 3.97 3.09 -14.96
C GLY A 68 2.65 3.30 -14.23
N TYR A 69 1.69 4.07 -14.78
CA TYR A 69 0.33 4.15 -14.26
C TYR A 69 -0.62 3.10 -14.85
N LEU A 70 -0.16 2.27 -15.76
CA LEU A 70 -0.92 1.14 -16.29
C LEU A 70 -0.57 -0.12 -15.49
N PRO A 71 -1.45 -0.59 -14.57
CA PRO A 71 -1.16 -1.80 -13.81
C PRO A 71 -1.17 -3.04 -14.69
N GLU A 72 -0.20 -3.92 -14.52
CA GLU A 72 -0.24 -5.26 -15.06
C GLU A 72 -1.21 -6.12 -14.25
N PRO A 73 -2.17 -6.81 -14.88
CA PRO A 73 -3.10 -7.67 -14.17
C PRO A 73 -2.38 -8.82 -13.47
N CYS A 74 -2.54 -8.93 -12.16
CA CYS A 74 -2.03 -10.02 -11.36
C CYS A 74 -3.07 -10.52 -10.37
N LEU A 75 -2.90 -11.73 -9.86
CA LEU A 75 -3.68 -12.28 -8.78
C LEU A 75 -2.97 -12.02 -7.46
N LEU A 76 -3.70 -11.48 -6.48
CA LEU A 76 -3.14 -11.16 -5.18
C LEU A 76 -3.26 -12.35 -4.23
N HIS A 77 -2.22 -12.61 -3.44
CA HIS A 77 -2.18 -13.58 -2.36
C HIS A 77 -1.87 -12.85 -1.04
N PRO A 78 -2.89 -12.26 -0.38
CA PRO A 78 -2.67 -11.46 0.81
C PRO A 78 -2.18 -12.31 1.98
N GLU A 79 -1.16 -11.82 2.66
CA GLU A 79 -0.62 -12.38 3.90
C GLU A 79 -0.90 -11.43 5.06
N GLN A 80 -1.21 -11.98 6.24
CA GLN A 80 -1.39 -11.16 7.43
C GLN A 80 -0.05 -10.99 8.15
N VAL A 81 0.36 -9.74 8.31
CA VAL A 81 1.58 -9.37 9.02
C VAL A 81 1.28 -8.47 10.22
N THR A 82 2.19 -8.41 11.18
CA THR A 82 2.14 -7.47 12.30
C THR A 82 3.12 -6.35 12.04
N GLU A 83 2.63 -5.15 11.89
CA GLU A 83 3.40 -3.94 11.66
C GLU A 83 3.22 -2.97 12.82
N TYR A 84 4.28 -2.24 13.17
CA TYR A 84 4.26 -1.19 14.19
C TYR A 84 4.35 0.20 13.55
N PRO A 85 3.95 1.26 14.28
CA PRO A 85 4.04 2.63 13.77
C PRO A 85 5.47 2.99 13.36
N ASP A 86 5.60 3.84 12.35
CA ASP A 86 6.88 4.49 12.04
C ASP A 86 7.46 5.17 13.29
N HIS A 87 8.78 5.15 13.47
CA HIS A 87 9.44 5.71 14.65
C HIS A 87 9.10 7.20 14.85
N LEU A 88 8.87 7.96 13.77
CA LEU A 88 8.48 9.36 13.81
C LEU A 88 7.07 9.59 14.41
N GLU A 89 6.21 8.57 14.45
CA GLU A 89 4.89 8.65 15.10
C GLU A 89 4.94 8.33 16.61
N LEU A 90 6.09 7.88 17.12
CA LEU A 90 6.27 7.50 18.51
C LEU A 90 6.69 8.67 19.38
N SER A 91 6.39 8.60 20.69
CA SER A 91 6.96 9.57 21.65
C SER A 91 8.48 9.45 21.74
N THR A 92 9.17 10.54 22.03
CA THR A 92 10.65 10.56 22.20
C THR A 92 11.12 9.52 23.23
N GLU A 93 10.35 9.29 24.29
CA GLU A 93 10.66 8.28 25.30
C GLU A 93 10.62 6.87 24.72
N LEU A 94 9.60 6.57 23.91
CA LEU A 94 9.44 5.26 23.29
C LEU A 94 10.48 5.03 22.19
N GLN A 95 10.80 6.07 21.41
CA GLN A 95 11.89 6.04 20.43
C GLN A 95 13.21 5.63 21.09
N GLU A 96 13.56 6.26 22.23
CA GLU A 96 14.81 5.94 22.96
C GLU A 96 14.76 4.52 23.56
N GLN A 97 13.63 4.08 24.09
CA GLN A 97 13.48 2.70 24.60
C GLN A 97 13.65 1.66 23.49
N LEU A 98 13.04 1.88 22.33
CA LEU A 98 13.16 1.01 21.18
C LEU A 98 14.57 1.01 20.60
N ARG A 99 15.20 2.17 20.51
CA ARG A 99 16.60 2.26 20.08
C ARG A 99 17.52 1.43 21.00
N GLN A 100 17.33 1.51 22.32
CA GLN A 100 18.11 0.70 23.28
C GLN A 100 17.81 -0.77 23.16
N TRP A 101 16.54 -1.14 22.95
CA TRP A 101 16.12 -2.51 22.73
C TRP A 101 16.71 -3.08 21.43
N SER A 102 16.79 -2.29 20.36
CA SER A 102 17.31 -2.72 19.07
C SER A 102 18.83 -2.92 19.04
N VAL A 103 19.60 -2.29 19.95
CA VAL A 103 21.07 -2.37 19.94
C VAL A 103 21.63 -3.78 19.79
N PRO A 104 21.25 -4.79 20.61
CA PRO A 104 21.82 -6.13 20.46
C PRO A 104 21.40 -6.82 19.15
N GLN A 105 20.17 -6.65 18.71
CA GLN A 105 19.65 -7.25 17.48
C GLN A 105 20.30 -6.63 16.23
N ALA A 106 20.38 -5.30 16.21
CA ALA A 106 21.00 -4.54 15.12
C ALA A 106 22.49 -4.87 14.96
N ALA A 107 23.19 -5.13 16.09
CA ALA A 107 24.59 -5.53 16.06
C ALA A 107 24.81 -6.91 15.45
N GLU A 108 23.84 -7.82 15.55
CA GLU A 108 23.90 -9.15 14.91
C GLU A 108 23.74 -9.06 13.37
N GLU A 109 23.00 -8.04 12.90
CA GLU A 109 22.70 -7.81 11.48
C GLU A 109 23.60 -6.73 10.85
N ASP A 110 24.56 -6.17 11.59
CA ASP A 110 25.44 -5.05 11.19
C ASP A 110 24.66 -3.79 10.77
N MET A 111 23.56 -3.50 11.48
CA MET A 111 22.64 -2.41 11.23
C MET A 111 22.70 -1.32 12.31
N ASP A 112 22.24 -0.10 11.97
CA ASP A 112 21.91 0.92 12.96
C ASP A 112 20.66 0.52 13.76
N PRO A 113 20.60 0.74 15.11
CA PRO A 113 19.46 0.35 15.91
C PRO A 113 18.11 0.94 15.50
N GLN A 114 18.09 2.18 14.97
CA GLN A 114 16.85 2.77 14.46
C GLN A 114 16.45 2.13 13.15
N THR A 115 17.41 1.98 12.23
CA THR A 115 17.19 1.28 10.94
C THR A 115 16.65 -0.13 11.18
N TYR A 116 17.18 -0.85 12.18
CA TYR A 116 16.65 -2.17 12.55
C TYR A 116 15.17 -2.13 12.91
N TYR A 117 14.73 -1.16 13.74
CA TYR A 117 13.31 -1.00 14.06
C TYR A 117 12.48 -0.71 12.82
N ASP A 118 12.94 0.23 11.99
CA ASP A 118 12.19 0.69 10.82
C ASP A 118 12.04 -0.42 9.77
N CYS A 119 13.10 -1.20 9.51
CA CYS A 119 13.09 -2.24 8.48
C CYS A 119 12.51 -3.58 8.95
N VAL A 120 12.54 -3.89 10.26
CA VAL A 120 12.17 -5.23 10.77
C VAL A 120 10.79 -5.23 11.43
N LEU A 121 10.38 -4.13 12.05
CA LEU A 121 9.12 -4.06 12.82
C LEU A 121 8.13 -3.02 12.29
N SER A 122 8.62 -2.00 11.63
CA SER A 122 7.85 -0.91 11.06
C SER A 122 7.98 -0.93 9.53
N ASN A 123 7.24 -0.07 8.84
CA ASN A 123 7.40 0.19 7.41
C ASN A 123 7.36 -1.06 6.49
N ALA A 124 6.49 -2.03 6.80
CA ALA A 124 6.33 -3.18 5.92
C ALA A 124 6.20 -2.72 4.45
N PRO A 125 7.04 -3.25 3.53
CA PRO A 125 7.03 -2.84 2.12
C PRO A 125 5.79 -3.34 1.39
N GLY A 126 5.69 -3.00 0.12
CA GLY A 126 4.68 -3.54 -0.77
C GLY A 126 3.29 -2.94 -0.64
N TRP A 127 2.38 -3.55 -1.34
CA TRP A 127 0.96 -3.23 -1.27
C TRP A 127 0.38 -3.79 0.03
N LYS A 128 -0.33 -2.96 0.78
CA LYS A 128 -0.93 -3.40 2.05
C LYS A 128 -2.28 -2.76 2.32
N VAL A 129 -3.15 -3.50 2.99
CA VAL A 129 -4.43 -3.01 3.52
C VAL A 129 -4.26 -2.68 5.00
N GLY A 130 -4.62 -1.47 5.39
CA GLY A 130 -4.39 -0.98 6.75
C GLY A 130 -2.92 -0.66 7.03
N GLY A 131 -2.52 -0.88 8.28
CA GLY A 131 -1.15 -0.62 8.73
C GLY A 131 -0.82 0.88 8.89
N TRP A 132 0.46 1.20 8.78
CA TRP A 132 1.00 2.53 8.99
C TRP A 132 1.67 3.07 7.73
N PRO A 133 1.62 4.38 7.47
CA PRO A 133 2.40 4.96 6.39
C PRO A 133 3.88 4.97 6.76
N ALA A 134 4.74 4.69 5.80
CA ALA A 134 6.16 4.99 5.92
C ALA A 134 6.37 6.50 5.67
N TRP A 135 7.20 7.15 6.49
CA TRP A 135 7.45 8.58 6.40
C TRP A 135 8.81 8.90 5.76
N ASP A 136 9.13 8.24 4.65
CA ASP A 136 10.43 8.32 3.99
C ASP A 136 10.74 9.72 3.43
N SER A 137 9.71 10.43 2.97
CA SER A 137 9.88 11.71 2.25
C SER A 137 9.19 12.90 2.92
N THR A 138 8.39 12.67 3.96
CA THR A 138 7.61 13.71 4.63
C THR A 138 7.49 13.42 6.11
N ASP A 139 7.39 14.47 6.94
CA ASP A 139 7.09 14.30 8.36
C ASP A 139 5.64 13.84 8.59
N PRO A 140 5.39 13.04 9.64
CA PRO A 140 4.04 12.69 10.08
C PRO A 140 3.18 13.93 10.31
N SER A 141 2.02 13.98 9.70
CA SER A 141 1.08 15.07 9.89
C SER A 141 -0.31 14.57 10.19
N PRO A 142 -1.05 15.19 11.13
CA PRO A 142 -2.44 14.85 11.37
C PRO A 142 -3.26 15.01 10.10
N ARG A 143 -4.08 14.02 9.79
CA ARG A 143 -4.97 14.03 8.62
C ARG A 143 -6.41 13.86 9.12
N PRO A 144 -7.07 14.95 9.48
CA PRO A 144 -8.46 14.89 9.87
C PRO A 144 -9.35 14.69 8.63
N CYS A 145 -10.41 13.92 8.81
CA CYS A 145 -11.47 13.82 7.82
C CYS A 145 -12.05 15.21 7.53
N PRO A 146 -12.17 15.61 6.27
CA PRO A 146 -12.67 16.94 5.90
C PRO A 146 -14.14 17.16 6.30
N GLU A 147 -14.92 16.09 6.49
CA GLU A 147 -16.32 16.17 6.85
C GLU A 147 -16.58 16.19 8.36
N CYS A 148 -15.85 15.39 9.16
CA CYS A 148 -16.15 15.21 10.58
C CYS A 148 -14.95 15.45 11.52
N GLY A 149 -13.75 15.71 10.99
CA GLY A 149 -12.56 15.97 11.79
C GLY A 149 -11.92 14.73 12.46
N THR A 150 -12.49 13.54 12.30
CA THR A 150 -11.90 12.29 12.82
C THR A 150 -10.56 12.01 12.13
N ARG A 151 -9.56 11.54 12.88
CA ARG A 151 -8.28 11.13 12.29
C ARG A 151 -8.52 10.03 11.27
N MET A 152 -8.00 10.20 10.07
CA MET A 152 -8.09 9.22 8.98
C MET A 152 -7.14 8.05 9.25
N GLU A 153 -7.54 6.86 8.80
CA GLU A 153 -6.75 5.63 8.86
C GLU A 153 -6.38 5.17 7.45
N VAL A 154 -5.21 4.56 7.30
CA VAL A 154 -4.79 4.01 6.02
C VAL A 154 -5.73 2.85 5.65
N LEU A 155 -6.30 2.91 4.45
CA LEU A 155 -7.09 1.85 3.86
C LEU A 155 -6.22 0.95 2.99
N LEU A 156 -5.45 1.56 2.09
CA LEU A 156 -4.64 0.86 1.10
C LEU A 156 -3.37 1.65 0.83
N THR A 157 -2.26 0.96 0.82
CA THR A 157 -0.99 1.44 0.28
C THR A 157 -0.78 0.82 -1.10
N ILE A 158 -0.56 1.66 -2.09
CA ILE A 158 -0.15 1.29 -3.45
C ILE A 158 1.35 1.57 -3.53
N ALA A 159 2.16 0.55 -3.72
CA ALA A 159 3.61 0.65 -3.70
C ALA A 159 4.21 0.40 -5.09
N THR A 160 5.36 1.01 -5.35
CA THR A 160 6.16 0.71 -6.54
C THR A 160 6.81 -0.67 -6.43
N PHE A 161 7.26 -1.04 -5.23
CA PHE A 161 7.96 -2.29 -4.95
C PHE A 161 7.22 -3.11 -3.92
N GLU A 162 7.19 -4.44 -4.10
CA GLU A 162 6.65 -5.40 -3.12
C GLU A 162 7.66 -5.77 -2.05
N GLU A 163 8.94 -5.76 -2.39
CA GLU A 163 10.01 -6.08 -1.46
C GLU A 163 10.69 -4.79 -1.00
N GLY A 164 11.13 -4.77 0.25
CA GLY A 164 12.06 -3.76 0.74
C GLY A 164 13.46 -4.00 0.15
N ASP A 165 14.34 -3.01 0.32
CA ASP A 165 15.76 -3.19 0.08
C ASP A 165 16.28 -4.39 0.91
N ASP A 166 17.43 -4.97 0.54
CA ASP A 166 18.02 -6.20 1.12
C ASP A 166 18.07 -6.25 2.66
N GLU A 167 17.84 -5.13 3.32
CA GLU A 167 17.80 -4.99 4.78
C GLU A 167 16.48 -5.49 5.40
N GLY A 168 15.41 -5.67 4.61
CA GLY A 168 14.07 -6.02 5.08
C GLY A 168 13.66 -7.49 4.91
N ARG A 169 14.54 -8.46 5.14
CA ARG A 169 14.26 -9.91 4.97
C ARG A 169 13.05 -10.42 5.77
N SER A 170 12.68 -9.77 6.87
CA SER A 170 11.52 -10.16 7.69
C SER A 170 10.17 -9.97 6.97
N TRP A 171 10.15 -9.21 5.88
CA TRP A 171 8.94 -8.91 5.10
C TRP A 171 8.88 -9.65 3.77
N SER A 172 9.82 -10.55 3.49
CA SER A 172 9.77 -11.33 2.25
C SER A 172 8.54 -12.22 2.24
N PRO A 173 7.73 -12.17 1.16
CA PRO A 173 6.53 -13.00 1.03
C PRO A 173 6.86 -14.49 1.14
N TYR A 174 6.01 -15.28 1.80
CA TYR A 174 6.18 -16.73 1.93
C TYR A 174 6.21 -17.44 0.57
N GLU A 175 5.60 -16.84 -0.44
CA GLU A 175 5.52 -17.38 -1.80
C GLU A 175 6.73 -17.02 -2.67
N ASN A 176 7.68 -16.26 -2.13
CA ASN A 176 8.93 -15.96 -2.80
C ASN A 176 10.08 -16.87 -2.29
N PRO A 177 10.00 -18.20 -2.50
CA PRO A 177 11.19 -19.01 -2.43
C PRO A 177 11.99 -18.61 -3.66
N ALA A 178 13.18 -18.03 -3.55
CA ALA A 178 14.12 -17.73 -4.60
C ALA A 178 13.64 -18.22 -5.99
N ALA A 179 12.64 -17.51 -6.55
CA ALA A 179 11.96 -17.97 -7.74
C ALA A 179 13.00 -17.95 -8.85
N GLU A 180 13.40 -19.13 -9.31
CA GLU A 180 14.15 -19.18 -10.56
C GLU A 180 13.28 -18.50 -11.61
N PRO A 181 13.78 -17.43 -12.27
CA PRO A 181 13.00 -16.71 -13.25
C PRO A 181 12.53 -17.70 -14.30
N SER A 182 11.20 -17.79 -14.46
CA SER A 182 10.62 -18.61 -15.52
C SER A 182 11.14 -18.08 -16.86
N PRO A 183 11.77 -18.90 -17.70
CA PRO A 183 12.36 -18.45 -18.96
C PRO A 183 11.31 -17.86 -19.93
N ASP A 184 10.03 -18.00 -19.65
CA ASP A 184 8.95 -17.47 -20.48
C ASP A 184 8.49 -16.05 -20.05
N LEU A 185 9.10 -15.44 -19.02
CA LEU A 185 8.72 -14.14 -18.50
C LEU A 185 9.89 -13.15 -18.64
N ASP A 186 10.31 -12.87 -19.86
CA ASP A 186 11.41 -11.95 -20.19
C ASP A 186 11.25 -10.51 -19.61
N HIS A 187 10.10 -10.19 -18.99
CA HIS A 187 9.80 -8.87 -18.45
C HIS A 187 9.18 -8.90 -17.03
N PHE A 188 9.08 -10.08 -16.40
CA PHE A 188 8.54 -10.17 -15.05
C PHE A 188 9.61 -9.82 -14.01
N ASP A 189 9.36 -8.73 -13.26
CA ASP A 189 10.15 -8.34 -12.10
C ASP A 189 9.39 -8.79 -10.83
N PRO A 190 9.90 -9.78 -10.08
CA PRO A 190 9.24 -10.28 -8.87
C PRO A 190 9.03 -9.19 -7.82
N GLY A 191 9.93 -8.22 -7.73
CA GLY A 191 9.80 -7.06 -6.84
C GLY A 191 8.77 -6.03 -7.31
N ARG A 192 8.25 -6.17 -8.55
CA ARG A 192 7.28 -5.23 -9.15
C ARG A 192 6.18 -5.95 -9.94
N PRO A 193 5.45 -6.88 -9.34
CA PRO A 193 4.52 -7.75 -10.06
C PRO A 193 3.37 -7.01 -10.75
N THR A 194 3.02 -5.82 -10.25
CA THR A 194 1.97 -4.97 -10.81
C THR A 194 2.48 -4.03 -11.91
N ALA A 195 3.80 -3.92 -12.11
CA ALA A 195 4.47 -2.93 -12.94
C ALA A 195 4.12 -1.45 -12.60
N VAL A 196 3.33 -1.23 -11.55
CA VAL A 196 2.98 0.12 -11.08
C VAL A 196 4.23 0.84 -10.61
N GLN A 197 4.33 2.12 -10.98
CA GLN A 197 5.38 2.99 -10.49
C GLN A 197 4.79 4.32 -9.99
N ILE A 198 4.99 4.62 -8.73
CA ILE A 198 4.61 5.88 -8.09
C ILE A 198 5.86 6.77 -8.04
N GLY A 199 5.86 7.86 -8.79
CA GLY A 199 7.00 8.78 -8.85
C GLY A 199 8.33 8.07 -9.12
N SER A 200 9.33 8.29 -8.27
CA SER A 200 10.67 7.69 -8.38
C SER A 200 10.84 6.46 -7.46
N GLY A 201 9.79 5.69 -7.23
CA GLY A 201 9.84 4.52 -6.33
C GLY A 201 9.08 4.72 -5.02
N TYR A 202 8.18 5.70 -4.99
CA TYR A 202 7.37 6.06 -3.83
C TYR A 202 6.16 5.14 -3.62
N ARG A 203 5.39 5.46 -2.57
CA ARG A 203 4.11 4.83 -2.21
C ARG A 203 3.00 5.86 -2.24
N GLN A 204 1.80 5.43 -2.63
CA GLN A 204 0.58 6.23 -2.50
C GLN A 204 -0.34 5.59 -1.46
N HIS A 205 -0.59 6.31 -0.37
CA HIS A 205 -1.49 5.88 0.69
C HIS A 205 -2.87 6.47 0.48
N LEU A 206 -3.88 5.61 0.51
CA LEU A 206 -5.29 5.99 0.50
C LEU A 206 -5.81 5.87 1.92
N SER A 207 -6.26 6.97 2.50
CA SER A 207 -6.80 6.99 3.87
C SER A 207 -8.29 7.27 3.87
N ILE A 208 -9.03 6.58 4.72
CA ILE A 208 -10.47 6.73 4.90
C ILE A 208 -10.83 7.19 6.31
N CYS A 209 -12.04 7.71 6.46
CA CYS A 209 -12.60 8.03 7.76
C CYS A 209 -13.10 6.77 8.45
N PRO A 210 -12.57 6.36 9.62
CA PRO A 210 -13.04 5.16 10.31
C PRO A 210 -14.44 5.32 10.92
N ALA A 211 -14.90 6.55 11.11
CA ALA A 211 -16.25 6.84 11.61
C ALA A 211 -17.33 6.75 10.51
N ALA A 212 -16.95 7.00 9.26
CA ALA A 212 -17.85 7.01 8.10
C ALA A 212 -17.04 6.75 6.82
N PRO A 213 -16.88 5.49 6.39
CA PRO A 213 -16.06 5.13 5.22
C PRO A 213 -16.56 5.73 3.89
N GLU A 214 -17.80 6.24 3.86
CA GLU A 214 -18.38 6.99 2.73
C GLU A 214 -17.91 8.44 2.65
N HIS A 215 -17.27 8.98 3.68
CA HIS A 215 -16.64 10.29 3.61
C HIS A 215 -15.51 10.31 2.58
N PRO A 216 -15.18 11.47 2.01
CA PRO A 216 -14.09 11.57 1.05
C PRO A 216 -12.80 10.99 1.60
N HIS A 217 -12.18 10.10 0.85
CA HIS A 217 -10.83 9.61 1.17
C HIS A 217 -9.79 10.68 0.85
N ILE A 218 -8.61 10.56 1.42
CA ILE A 218 -7.46 11.41 1.14
C ILE A 218 -6.30 10.57 0.63
N GLU A 219 -5.46 11.20 -0.17
CA GLU A 219 -4.29 10.61 -0.80
C GLU A 219 -3.02 11.24 -0.24
N LEU A 220 -1.99 10.44 -0.07
CA LEU A 220 -0.66 10.86 0.35
C LEU A 220 0.38 10.09 -0.43
N MET A 221 1.42 10.77 -0.87
CA MET A 221 2.64 10.14 -1.41
C MET A 221 3.78 10.28 -0.39
N THR A 222 4.45 9.18 -0.10
CA THR A 222 5.64 9.11 0.75
C THR A 222 6.76 8.40 0.03
#